data_2caf9e690a21bc4b101e399ce2139e04
#
_entry.id   2caf9e690a21bc4b101e399ce2139e04
#
_cell.length_a   1.000
_cell.length_b   1.000
_cell.length_c   1.000
_cell.angle_alpha   90.00
_cell.angle_beta   90.00
_cell.angle_gamma   90.00
#
_symmetry.space_group_name_H-M   'P 1'
#
loop_
_entity.id
_entity.type
_entity.pdbx_description
1 polymer ?
#
loop_
_entity_poly.entity_id
_entity_poly.type
_entity_poly.pdbx_seq_one_letter_code
_entity_poly.pdbx_strand_id
1 'polypeptide(L)' 'MSKEELYEKGLPEYLQHDLDAYKEALEHGSNVMECLWGELYGSINAAVIDDGVITPEHADYLRQKYLF' A
#
# COMPACT_ATOMS: atom_id res chain seq x y z
N MET A 1 5.02 12.05 15.81
CA MET A 1 4.46 11.63 14.50
C MET A 1 3.14 10.93 14.70
N SER A 2 2.21 11.16 13.80
CA SER A 2 0.94 10.45 13.83
C SER A 2 1.12 8.99 13.41
N LYS A 3 0.17 8.14 13.76
CA LYS A 3 0.17 6.74 13.36
C LYS A 3 0.17 6.61 11.83
N GLU A 4 -0.54 7.50 11.15
CA GLU A 4 -0.58 7.53 9.69
C GLU A 4 0.79 7.78 9.09
N GLU A 5 1.54 8.73 9.63
CA GLU A 5 2.88 9.02 9.15
C GLU A 5 3.81 7.83 9.34
N LEU A 6 3.72 7.15 10.49
CA LEU A 6 4.56 5.99 10.76
C LEU A 6 4.26 4.84 9.81
N TYR A 7 2.98 4.62 9.48
CA TYR A 7 2.57 3.51 8.62
C TYR A 7 2.79 3.78 7.14
N GLU A 8 3.05 5.01 6.75
CA GLU A 8 3.30 5.35 5.35
C GLU A 8 4.77 5.69 5.07
N LYS A 9 5.65 5.50 6.05
CA LYS A 9 7.09 5.70 5.90
C LYS A 9 7.83 4.41 6.22
N GLY A 10 9.02 4.27 5.65
CA GLY A 10 9.85 3.10 5.91
C GLY A 10 9.31 1.81 5.32
N LEU A 11 8.43 1.89 4.34
CA LEU A 11 7.91 0.73 3.65
C LEU A 11 8.97 0.09 2.76
N PRO A 12 8.88 -1.22 2.49
CA PRO A 12 9.74 -1.84 1.48
C PRO A 12 9.61 -1.09 0.16
N GLU A 13 10.69 -1.05 -0.60
CA GLU A 13 10.74 -0.29 -1.85
C GLU A 13 9.61 -0.67 -2.82
N TYR A 14 9.37 -1.97 -3.00
CA TYR A 14 8.31 -2.43 -3.89
C TYR A 14 6.92 -1.98 -3.43
N LEU A 15 6.68 -2.00 -2.13
CA LEU A 15 5.39 -1.59 -1.57
C LEU A 15 5.23 -0.07 -1.67
N GLN A 16 6.28 0.67 -1.38
CA GLN A 16 6.26 2.12 -1.50
C GLN A 16 5.99 2.54 -2.95
N HIS A 17 6.63 1.88 -3.89
CA HIS A 17 6.43 2.13 -5.32
C HIS A 17 4.97 1.93 -5.73
N ASP A 18 4.38 0.80 -5.32
CA ASP A 18 3.00 0.49 -5.68
C ASP A 18 2.01 1.42 -4.98
N LEU A 19 2.29 1.79 -3.73
CA LEU A 19 1.45 2.74 -3.00
C LEU A 19 1.48 4.12 -3.66
N ASP A 20 2.66 4.60 -4.01
CA ASP A 20 2.82 5.91 -4.65
C ASP A 20 2.12 5.94 -6.01
N ALA A 21 2.23 4.88 -6.79
CA ALA A 21 1.55 4.76 -8.08
C ALA A 21 0.03 4.78 -7.91
N TYR A 22 -0.47 4.10 -6.89
CA TYR A 22 -1.90 4.06 -6.58
C TYR A 22 -2.42 5.43 -6.16
N LYS A 23 -1.69 6.12 -5.28
CA LYS A 23 -2.04 7.48 -4.84
C LYS A 23 -2.10 8.45 -6.02
N GLU A 24 -1.11 8.39 -6.89
CA GLU A 24 -1.07 9.23 -8.07
C GLU A 24 -2.26 8.96 -9.00
N ALA A 25 -2.61 7.70 -9.19
CA ALA A 25 -3.75 7.32 -10.00
C ALA A 25 -5.08 7.81 -9.41
N LEU A 26 -5.22 7.76 -8.08
CA LEU A 26 -6.40 8.29 -7.39
C LEU A 26 -6.53 9.79 -7.61
N GLU A 27 -5.41 10.51 -7.55
CA GLU A 27 -5.39 11.96 -7.71
C GLU A 27 -5.72 12.39 -9.13
N HIS A 28 -5.22 11.67 -10.12
CA HIS A 28 -5.34 12.06 -11.53
C HIS A 28 -6.37 11.29 -12.33
N GLY A 29 -6.98 10.27 -11.76
CA GLY A 29 -7.98 9.45 -12.44
C GLY A 29 -7.37 8.59 -13.54
N SER A 30 -6.93 7.39 -13.21
CA SER A 30 -6.28 6.49 -14.15
C SER A 30 -7.24 5.42 -14.69
N ASN A 31 -7.06 5.02 -15.94
CA ASN A 31 -7.81 3.91 -16.52
C ASN A 31 -7.35 2.55 -16.03
N VAL A 32 -6.21 2.50 -15.33
CA VAL A 32 -5.62 1.24 -14.84
C VAL A 32 -5.77 1.05 -13.34
N MET A 33 -6.77 1.69 -12.74
CA MET A 33 -7.01 1.60 -11.29
C MET A 33 -7.15 0.16 -10.79
N GLU A 34 -7.85 -0.68 -11.54
CA GLU A 34 -8.03 -2.09 -11.14
C GLU A 34 -6.70 -2.83 -11.08
N CYS A 35 -5.83 -2.60 -12.05
CA CYS A 35 -4.49 -3.20 -12.06
C CYS A 35 -3.66 -2.71 -10.89
N LEU A 36 -3.68 -1.41 -10.64
CA LEU A 36 -2.95 -0.81 -9.52
C LEU A 36 -3.48 -1.28 -8.17
N TRP A 37 -4.80 -1.45 -8.06
CA TRP A 37 -5.44 -2.00 -6.86
C TRP A 37 -4.88 -3.39 -6.57
N GLY A 38 -4.87 -4.26 -7.59
CA GLY A 38 -4.37 -5.63 -7.44
C GLY A 38 -2.89 -5.68 -7.11
N GLU A 39 -2.10 -4.83 -7.74
CA GLU A 39 -0.67 -4.75 -7.47
C GLU A 39 -0.39 -4.29 -6.04
N LEU A 40 -1.09 -3.26 -5.59
CA LEU A 40 -0.94 -2.77 -4.22
C LEU A 40 -1.40 -3.82 -3.20
N TYR A 41 -2.53 -4.44 -3.44
CA TYR A 41 -3.02 -5.51 -2.57
C TYR A 41 -2.00 -6.65 -2.45
N GLY A 42 -1.44 -7.07 -3.59
CA GLY A 42 -0.41 -8.11 -3.62
C GLY A 42 0.85 -7.71 -2.90
N SER A 43 1.30 -6.48 -3.06
CA SER A 43 2.51 -5.98 -2.39
C SER A 43 2.31 -5.90 -0.87
N ILE A 44 1.13 -5.49 -0.41
CA ILE A 44 0.81 -5.47 1.02
C ILE A 44 0.86 -6.90 1.57
N ASN A 45 0.24 -7.86 0.87
CA ASN A 45 0.25 -9.26 1.29
C ASN A 45 1.66 -9.83 1.32
N ALA A 46 2.48 -9.55 0.32
CA ALA A 46 3.87 -10.00 0.29
C ALA A 46 4.65 -9.43 1.47
N ALA A 47 4.45 -8.16 1.79
CA ALA A 47 5.16 -7.50 2.88
C ALA A 47 4.81 -8.09 4.25
N VAL A 48 3.55 -8.47 4.47
CA VAL A 48 3.12 -8.98 5.77
C VAL A 48 3.27 -10.49 5.87
N ILE A 49 3.03 -11.24 4.80
CA ILE A 49 3.02 -12.71 4.83
C ILE A 49 4.36 -13.30 4.43
N ASP A 50 4.88 -12.90 3.26
CA ASP A 50 6.09 -13.51 2.71
C ASP A 50 7.36 -12.96 3.34
N ASP A 51 7.47 -11.66 3.44
CA ASP A 51 8.68 -10.99 3.93
C ASP A 51 8.63 -10.66 5.43
N GLY A 52 7.44 -10.52 5.98
CA GLY A 52 7.28 -10.22 7.39
C GLY A 52 7.86 -8.86 7.80
N VAL A 53 7.92 -7.92 6.87
CA VAL A 53 8.52 -6.59 7.12
C VAL A 53 7.51 -5.56 7.61
N ILE A 54 6.23 -5.86 7.55
CA ILE A 54 5.18 -5.06 8.19
C ILE A 54 4.29 -5.97 9.03
N THR A 55 3.61 -5.38 10.01
CA THR A 55 2.72 -6.15 10.88
C THR A 55 1.34 -6.33 10.22
N PRO A 56 0.53 -7.32 10.66
CA PRO A 56 -0.86 -7.45 10.21
C PRO A 56 -1.68 -6.18 10.44
N GLU A 57 -1.45 -5.49 11.55
CA GLU A 57 -2.12 -4.21 11.84
C GLU A 57 -1.76 -3.15 10.82
N HIS A 58 -0.48 -3.08 10.46
CA HIS A 58 0.01 -2.15 9.43
C HIS A 58 -0.63 -2.46 8.06
N ALA A 59 -0.69 -3.74 7.70
CA ALA A 59 -1.32 -4.17 6.45
C ALA A 59 -2.81 -3.81 6.42
N ASP A 60 -3.52 -4.02 7.52
CA ASP A 60 -4.95 -3.69 7.61
C ASP A 60 -5.17 -2.18 7.48
N TYR A 61 -4.31 -1.37 8.08
CA TYR A 61 -4.37 0.07 7.96
C TYR A 61 -4.29 0.50 6.49
N LEU A 62 -3.30 -0.03 5.76
CA LEU A 62 -3.10 0.32 4.36
C LEU A 62 -4.27 -0.14 3.48
N ARG A 63 -4.78 -1.34 3.71
CA ARG A 63 -5.92 -1.86 2.97
C ARG A 63 -7.17 -1.00 3.18
N GLN A 64 -7.47 -0.66 4.43
CA GLN A 64 -8.67 0.10 4.74
C GLN A 64 -8.59 1.53 4.26
N LYS A 65 -7.43 2.14 4.31
CA LYS A 65 -7.26 3.51 3.85
C LYS A 65 -7.34 3.64 2.33
N TYR A 66 -6.78 2.69 1.59
CA TYR A 66 -6.63 2.84 0.15
C TYR A 66 -7.48 1.89 -0.69
N LEU A 67 -7.76 0.69 -0.20
CA LEU A 67 -8.40 -0.36 -1.00
C LEU A 67 -9.84 -0.63 -0.61
N PHE A 68 -10.22 -0.33 0.60
CA PHE A 68 -11.57 -0.54 1.11
C PHE A 68 -12.12 0.76 1.71
#